data_a841f4a97bed5608f0218257262aed66
#
_entry.id   a841f4a97bed5608f0218257262aed66
#
_cell.length_a   1.000
_cell.length_b   1.000
_cell.length_c   1.000
_cell.angle_alpha   90.00
_cell.angle_beta   90.00
_cell.angle_gamma   90.00
#
_symmetry.space_group_name_H-M   'P 1'
#
loop_
_entity.id
_entity.type
_entity.pdbx_description
1 polymer ?
#
loop_
_entity_poly.entity_id
_entity_poly.type
_entity_poly.pdbx_seq_one_letter_code
_entity_poly.pdbx_strand_id
1 'polypeptide(L)'
;MAKIVFESVTKTFPTKDKKNKNGNGEFTALDGVDLEIEAGEFVVVVGPSGCGKSTLLDLLGGLTRPTSGRILLDGAPVTGPGLDRGIVFQQYALLPWRTALGNIEFGLEATGVPRRQRAAKAKEFLNLVGLTGFEDRHPHELSGGMRQRVAIARSLAYDPDVLLMDEPFAALDAQTRESLQDELRRIWQSTGKTVVFITHGIEEAVYLGQRVAVITSRPGRVKEVVPVSFGDRSAGATGEDLRSSPEFARYRHEIWTLLHDEVARAQQLEKEEATV
;
A
#
# COMPACT_ATOMS: atom_id res chain seq x y z
N MET A 1 -13.36 -9.82 -3.34
CA MET A 1 -12.34 -10.00 -2.27
C MET A 1 -11.49 -11.17 -2.64
N ALA A 2 -10.18 -11.04 -2.60
CA ALA A 2 -9.27 -12.07 -3.06
C ALA A 2 -8.21 -12.39 -2.00
N LYS A 3 -7.89 -13.68 -1.86
CA LYS A 3 -6.77 -14.18 -1.06
C LYS A 3 -5.49 -14.05 -1.86
N ILE A 4 -4.41 -13.60 -1.19
CA ILE A 4 -3.09 -13.40 -1.80
C ILE A 4 -2.11 -14.37 -1.15
N VAL A 5 -1.30 -15.06 -1.97
CA VAL A 5 -0.24 -15.95 -1.49
C VAL A 5 1.05 -15.65 -2.23
N PHE A 6 2.10 -15.33 -1.49
CA PHE A 6 3.48 -15.27 -1.98
C PHE A 6 4.15 -16.59 -1.63
N GLU A 7 4.68 -17.28 -2.63
CA GLU A 7 5.38 -18.57 -2.45
C GLU A 7 6.84 -18.42 -2.87
N SER A 8 7.73 -18.31 -1.89
CA SER A 8 9.19 -18.20 -2.00
C SER A 8 9.62 -17.17 -3.06
N VAL A 9 8.98 -15.99 -3.02
CA VAL A 9 9.15 -14.95 -4.04
C VAL A 9 10.50 -14.27 -3.90
N THR A 10 11.32 -14.34 -4.96
CA THR A 10 12.60 -13.66 -5.06
C THR A 10 12.59 -12.69 -6.25
N LYS A 11 13.16 -11.50 -6.04
CA LYS A 11 13.35 -10.51 -7.10
C LYS A 11 14.77 -9.97 -7.10
N THR A 12 15.45 -10.19 -8.22
CA THR A 12 16.76 -9.60 -8.52
C THR A 12 16.63 -8.60 -9.67
N PHE A 13 17.51 -7.60 -9.69
CA PHE A 13 17.66 -6.62 -10.74
C PHE A 13 19.10 -6.62 -11.24
N PRO A 14 19.34 -6.47 -12.56
CA PRO A 14 20.69 -6.29 -13.08
C PRO A 14 21.26 -4.96 -12.57
N THR A 15 22.50 -4.97 -12.07
CA THR A 15 23.23 -3.75 -11.69
C THR A 15 24.38 -3.51 -12.66
N LYS A 16 24.64 -2.22 -12.96
CA LYS A 16 25.82 -1.83 -13.77
C LYS A 16 27.10 -1.82 -12.93
N ASP A 17 27.01 -1.91 -11.61
CA ASP A 17 28.16 -1.89 -10.70
C ASP A 17 28.85 -3.25 -10.67
N LYS A 18 30.01 -3.33 -11.33
CA LYS A 18 30.91 -4.49 -11.32
C LYS A 18 31.50 -4.81 -9.94
N LYS A 19 31.26 -3.96 -8.94
CA LYS A 19 31.80 -4.07 -7.58
C LYS A 19 30.87 -4.78 -6.58
N ASN A 20 29.71 -5.27 -7.01
CA ASN A 20 28.82 -6.00 -6.09
C ASN A 20 29.48 -7.32 -5.66
N LYS A 21 29.65 -7.52 -4.36
CA LYS A 21 30.39 -8.63 -3.71
C LYS A 21 29.92 -10.04 -4.12
N ASN A 22 28.75 -10.15 -4.77
CA ASN A 22 28.18 -11.41 -5.28
C ASN A 22 28.64 -11.78 -6.70
N GLY A 23 29.56 -11.03 -7.32
CA GLY A 23 30.28 -11.43 -8.55
C GLY A 23 29.48 -11.41 -9.86
N ASN A 24 28.15 -11.30 -9.84
CA ASN A 24 27.30 -11.45 -11.03
C ASN A 24 26.68 -10.16 -11.56
N GLY A 25 26.95 -9.00 -10.95
CA GLY A 25 26.32 -7.77 -11.38
C GLY A 25 24.79 -7.74 -11.15
N GLU A 26 24.30 -8.45 -10.14
CA GLU A 26 22.89 -8.50 -9.76
C GLU A 26 22.66 -7.95 -8.35
N PHE A 27 21.52 -7.31 -8.17
CA PHE A 27 21.05 -6.77 -6.89
C PHE A 27 19.76 -7.50 -6.48
N THR A 28 19.78 -8.16 -5.34
CA THR A 28 18.61 -8.85 -4.80
C THR A 28 17.81 -7.90 -3.91
N ALA A 29 16.61 -7.54 -4.38
CA ALA A 29 15.70 -6.67 -3.65
C ALA A 29 14.86 -7.46 -2.63
N LEU A 30 14.33 -8.61 -3.04
CA LEU A 30 13.54 -9.52 -2.21
C LEU A 30 14.10 -10.93 -2.35
N ASP A 31 14.13 -11.69 -1.25
CA ASP A 31 14.70 -13.03 -1.22
C ASP A 31 13.82 -13.99 -0.42
N GLY A 32 13.16 -14.92 -1.14
CA GLY A 32 12.35 -15.98 -0.56
C GLY A 32 11.20 -15.46 0.31
N VAL A 33 10.44 -14.48 -0.21
CA VAL A 33 9.28 -13.93 0.52
C VAL A 33 8.13 -14.93 0.49
N ASP A 34 7.71 -15.38 1.69
CA ASP A 34 6.49 -16.15 1.93
C ASP A 34 5.54 -15.29 2.76
N LEU A 35 4.34 -15.04 2.24
CA LEU A 35 3.31 -14.24 2.91
C LEU A 35 1.94 -14.65 2.40
N GLU A 36 1.02 -14.88 3.32
CA GLU A 36 -0.37 -15.17 3.02
C GLU A 36 -1.26 -14.06 3.59
N ILE A 37 -2.18 -13.54 2.77
CA ILE A 37 -3.13 -12.47 3.13
C ILE A 37 -4.53 -12.98 2.80
N GLU A 38 -5.38 -13.02 3.82
CA GLU A 38 -6.74 -13.51 3.67
C GLU A 38 -7.64 -12.52 2.92
N ALA A 39 -8.70 -13.05 2.31
CA ALA A 39 -9.68 -12.23 1.61
C ALA A 39 -10.36 -11.22 2.57
N GLY A 40 -10.38 -9.94 2.19
CA GLY A 40 -10.93 -8.85 3.02
C GLY A 40 -10.01 -8.35 4.13
N GLU A 41 -8.79 -8.89 4.26
CA GLU A 41 -7.84 -8.50 5.28
C GLU A 41 -7.17 -7.15 4.93
N PHE A 42 -6.88 -6.34 5.95
CA PHE A 42 -6.02 -5.16 5.84
C PHE A 42 -4.64 -5.49 6.40
N VAL A 43 -3.69 -5.75 5.52
CA VAL A 43 -2.29 -6.02 5.88
C VAL A 43 -1.43 -4.82 5.61
N VAL A 44 -0.64 -4.43 6.60
CA VAL A 44 0.36 -3.36 6.46
C VAL A 44 1.75 -3.96 6.37
N VAL A 45 2.54 -3.48 5.42
CA VAL A 45 3.94 -3.87 5.23
C VAL A 45 4.84 -2.73 5.68
N VAL A 46 5.70 -2.99 6.65
CA VAL A 46 6.66 -2.02 7.19
C VAL A 46 8.10 -2.54 7.05
N GLY A 47 9.04 -1.63 6.95
CA GLY A 47 10.47 -1.97 6.84
C GLY A 47 11.31 -0.73 6.55
N PRO A 48 12.65 -0.80 6.66
CA PRO A 48 13.54 0.32 6.36
C PRO A 48 13.43 0.78 4.90
N SER A 49 13.93 1.97 4.60
CA SER A 49 14.00 2.46 3.22
C SER A 49 14.85 1.52 2.36
N GLY A 50 14.43 1.31 1.12
CA GLY A 50 15.17 0.46 0.18
C GLY A 50 15.13 -1.06 0.46
N CYS A 51 14.34 -1.55 1.42
CA CYS A 51 14.24 -2.98 1.72
C CYS A 51 13.37 -3.79 0.73
N GLY A 52 12.79 -3.17 -0.30
CA GLY A 52 12.02 -3.87 -1.32
C GLY A 52 10.50 -3.80 -1.19
N LYS A 53 9.94 -2.95 -0.30
CA LYS A 53 8.47 -2.82 -0.12
C LYS A 53 7.73 -2.44 -1.42
N SER A 54 8.18 -1.40 -2.12
CA SER A 54 7.58 -1.01 -3.41
C SER A 54 7.77 -2.11 -4.46
N THR A 55 8.92 -2.84 -4.43
CA THR A 55 9.12 -4.00 -5.29
C THR A 55 8.11 -5.11 -5.02
N LEU A 56 7.79 -5.37 -3.76
CA LEU A 56 6.76 -6.34 -3.37
C LEU A 56 5.39 -5.94 -3.93
N LEU A 57 5.06 -4.65 -3.84
CA LEU A 57 3.82 -4.10 -4.38
C LEU A 57 3.79 -4.17 -5.90
N ASP A 58 4.89 -3.84 -6.58
CA ASP A 58 5.00 -3.93 -8.05
C ASP A 58 4.83 -5.37 -8.55
N LEU A 59 5.37 -6.34 -7.83
CA LEU A 59 5.21 -7.76 -8.12
C LEU A 59 3.74 -8.18 -7.98
N LEU A 60 3.09 -7.83 -6.87
CA LEU A 60 1.67 -8.11 -6.63
C LEU A 60 0.77 -7.38 -7.63
N GLY A 61 1.10 -6.13 -7.96
CA GLY A 61 0.41 -5.35 -8.99
C GLY A 61 0.61 -5.90 -10.42
N GLY A 62 1.54 -6.84 -10.60
CA GLY A 62 1.88 -7.40 -11.91
C GLY A 62 2.66 -6.44 -12.82
N LEU A 63 3.20 -5.34 -12.24
CA LEU A 63 4.02 -4.35 -12.97
C LEU A 63 5.40 -4.91 -13.30
N THR A 64 5.88 -5.86 -12.51
CA THR A 64 7.11 -6.63 -12.76
C THR A 64 6.88 -8.10 -12.41
N ARG A 65 7.76 -8.97 -12.89
CA ARG A 65 7.69 -10.41 -12.61
C ARG A 65 8.72 -10.82 -11.58
N PRO A 66 8.43 -11.81 -10.71
CA PRO A 66 9.44 -12.38 -9.82
C PRO A 66 10.55 -13.05 -10.65
N THR A 67 11.76 -13.10 -10.09
CA THR A 67 12.89 -13.86 -10.67
C THR A 67 12.72 -15.36 -10.40
N SER A 68 12.21 -15.69 -9.20
CA SER A 68 11.78 -17.04 -8.82
C SER A 68 10.63 -16.99 -7.83
N GLY A 69 9.97 -18.12 -7.60
CA GLY A 69 8.73 -18.18 -6.82
C GLY A 69 7.53 -17.70 -7.64
N ARG A 70 6.39 -17.54 -6.97
CA ARG A 70 5.14 -17.08 -7.61
C ARG A 70 4.25 -16.35 -6.63
N ILE A 71 3.36 -15.50 -7.19
CA ILE A 71 2.31 -14.82 -6.43
C ILE A 71 0.98 -15.32 -6.98
N LEU A 72 0.10 -15.74 -6.08
CA LEU A 72 -1.24 -16.21 -6.42
C LEU A 72 -2.28 -15.23 -5.90
N LEU A 73 -3.30 -14.98 -6.70
CA LEU A 73 -4.52 -14.26 -6.34
C LEU A 73 -5.70 -15.24 -6.53
N ASP A 74 -6.38 -15.63 -5.45
CA ASP A 74 -7.40 -16.68 -5.44
C ASP A 74 -6.93 -17.96 -6.13
N GLY A 75 -5.69 -18.37 -5.89
CA GLY A 75 -5.07 -19.54 -6.49
C GLY A 75 -4.60 -19.40 -7.93
N ALA A 76 -4.92 -18.29 -8.60
CA ALA A 76 -4.46 -18.00 -9.95
C ALA A 76 -3.14 -17.19 -9.94
N PRO A 77 -2.13 -17.53 -10.76
CA PRO A 77 -0.86 -16.81 -10.76
C PRO A 77 -1.00 -15.40 -11.33
N VAL A 78 -0.37 -14.43 -10.65
CA VAL A 78 -0.26 -13.05 -11.14
C VAL A 78 0.77 -13.01 -12.27
N THR A 79 0.31 -12.82 -13.51
CA THR A 79 1.16 -12.82 -14.72
C THR A 79 1.37 -11.44 -15.32
N GLY A 80 0.61 -10.43 -14.90
CA GLY A 80 0.66 -9.05 -15.38
C GLY A 80 -0.34 -8.15 -14.67
N PRO A 81 -0.44 -6.86 -15.06
CA PRO A 81 -1.45 -5.95 -14.54
C PRO A 81 -2.87 -6.45 -14.79
N GLY A 82 -3.79 -6.19 -13.87
CA GLY A 82 -5.19 -6.59 -13.96
C GLY A 82 -6.12 -5.58 -13.28
N LEU A 83 -7.40 -5.57 -13.66
CA LEU A 83 -8.42 -4.71 -13.04
C LEU A 83 -8.91 -5.26 -11.69
N ASP A 84 -8.54 -6.47 -11.34
CA ASP A 84 -8.75 -7.10 -10.04
C ASP A 84 -7.91 -6.45 -8.92
N ARG A 85 -6.92 -5.62 -9.28
CA ARG A 85 -6.01 -4.92 -8.36
C ARG A 85 -5.98 -3.43 -8.62
N GLY A 86 -6.35 -2.64 -7.61
CA GLY A 86 -6.26 -1.19 -7.61
C GLY A 86 -4.94 -0.72 -7.02
N ILE A 87 -4.20 0.16 -7.70
CA ILE A 87 -2.94 0.70 -7.20
C ILE A 87 -3.09 2.19 -6.91
N VAL A 88 -2.72 2.58 -5.68
CA VAL A 88 -2.58 3.97 -5.25
C VAL A 88 -1.11 4.25 -5.02
N PHE A 89 -0.50 5.02 -5.91
CA PHE A 89 0.92 5.36 -5.87
C PHE A 89 1.19 6.52 -4.90
N GLN A 90 2.41 6.59 -4.39
CA GLN A 90 2.89 7.66 -3.52
C GLN A 90 2.71 9.07 -4.15
N GLN A 91 2.92 9.20 -5.46
CA GLN A 91 2.77 10.47 -6.20
C GLN A 91 1.39 10.65 -6.83
N TYR A 92 0.34 10.02 -6.30
CA TYR A 92 -1.07 10.09 -6.74
C TYR A 92 -1.33 9.59 -8.16
N ALA A 93 -0.41 9.76 -9.10
CA ALA A 93 -0.51 9.41 -10.53
C ALA A 93 -1.83 9.88 -11.19
N LEU A 94 -2.34 11.04 -10.79
CA LEU A 94 -3.52 11.64 -11.41
C LEU A 94 -3.17 12.17 -12.80
N LEU A 95 -4.15 12.09 -13.72
CA LEU A 95 -4.06 12.65 -15.06
C LEU A 95 -4.23 14.18 -14.96
N PRO A 96 -3.17 14.99 -15.19
CA PRO A 96 -3.20 16.41 -14.90
C PRO A 96 -4.15 17.21 -15.83
N TRP A 97 -4.47 16.65 -17.00
CA TRP A 97 -5.40 17.22 -17.97
C TRP A 97 -6.86 16.82 -17.76
N ARG A 98 -7.16 16.00 -16.75
CA ARG A 98 -8.52 15.62 -16.35
C ARG A 98 -8.88 16.26 -15.01
N THR A 99 -10.15 16.59 -14.85
CA THR A 99 -10.70 17.04 -13.56
C THR A 99 -10.73 15.89 -12.54
N ALA A 100 -11.10 16.16 -11.30
CA ALA A 100 -11.30 15.14 -10.26
C ALA A 100 -12.29 14.07 -10.73
N LEU A 101 -13.45 14.50 -11.23
CA LEU A 101 -14.45 13.60 -11.82
C LEU A 101 -13.89 12.82 -13.00
N GLY A 102 -13.21 13.49 -13.93
CA GLY A 102 -12.61 12.86 -15.10
C GLY A 102 -11.52 11.82 -14.78
N ASN A 103 -10.80 12.01 -13.68
CA ASN A 103 -9.84 11.01 -13.18
C ASN A 103 -10.55 9.73 -12.71
N ILE A 104 -11.67 9.86 -12.02
CA ILE A 104 -12.47 8.71 -11.57
C ILE A 104 -13.17 8.04 -12.75
N GLU A 105 -13.73 8.82 -13.69
CA GLU A 105 -14.31 8.30 -14.92
C GLU A 105 -13.31 7.43 -15.72
N PHE A 106 -12.01 7.77 -15.66
CA PHE A 106 -10.94 6.96 -16.29
C PHE A 106 -10.90 5.52 -15.75
N GLY A 107 -11.09 5.33 -14.43
CA GLY A 107 -11.22 4.00 -13.84
C GLY A 107 -12.45 3.25 -14.37
N LEU A 108 -13.59 3.95 -14.49
CA LEU A 108 -14.84 3.40 -15.05
C LEU A 108 -14.74 3.10 -16.56
N GLU A 109 -13.91 3.85 -17.29
CA GLU A 109 -13.62 3.55 -18.72
C GLU A 109 -12.96 2.18 -18.86
N ALA A 110 -12.02 1.87 -17.99
CA ALA A 110 -11.28 0.61 -18.02
C ALA A 110 -12.18 -0.62 -17.85
N THR A 111 -13.28 -0.50 -17.11
CA THR A 111 -14.27 -1.58 -16.90
C THR A 111 -15.40 -1.58 -17.94
N GLY A 112 -15.33 -0.72 -18.98
CA GLY A 112 -16.32 -0.67 -20.05
C GLY A 112 -17.65 -0.04 -19.64
N VAL A 113 -17.73 0.70 -18.51
CA VAL A 113 -18.97 1.41 -18.12
C VAL A 113 -19.37 2.38 -19.24
N PRO A 114 -20.63 2.35 -19.72
CA PRO A 114 -21.09 3.24 -20.78
C PRO A 114 -20.92 4.71 -20.42
N ARG A 115 -20.44 5.54 -21.37
CA ARG A 115 -20.13 6.96 -21.17
C ARG A 115 -21.24 7.74 -20.44
N ARG A 116 -22.51 7.48 -20.80
CA ARG A 116 -23.70 8.12 -20.20
C ARG A 116 -23.89 7.86 -18.70
N GLN A 117 -23.26 6.78 -18.18
CA GLN A 117 -23.39 6.37 -16.77
C GLN A 117 -22.16 6.77 -15.93
N ARG A 118 -21.01 7.07 -16.57
CA ARG A 118 -19.74 7.31 -15.87
C ARG A 118 -19.80 8.48 -14.92
N ALA A 119 -20.32 9.63 -15.37
CA ALA A 119 -20.39 10.84 -14.55
C ALA A 119 -21.22 10.64 -13.28
N ALA A 120 -22.36 9.94 -13.37
CA ALA A 120 -23.17 9.62 -12.19
C ALA A 120 -22.42 8.73 -11.21
N LYS A 121 -21.84 7.61 -11.70
CA LYS A 121 -21.04 6.70 -10.87
C LYS A 121 -19.81 7.37 -10.29
N ALA A 122 -19.08 8.18 -11.06
CA ALA A 122 -17.91 8.89 -10.59
C ALA A 122 -18.23 9.87 -9.45
N LYS A 123 -19.41 10.51 -9.49
CA LYS A 123 -19.88 11.36 -8.38
C LYS A 123 -20.14 10.57 -7.10
N GLU A 124 -20.62 9.33 -7.19
CA GLU A 124 -20.80 8.46 -6.02
C GLU A 124 -19.43 8.20 -5.32
N PHE A 125 -18.38 7.95 -6.10
CA PHE A 125 -17.03 7.77 -5.55
C PHE A 125 -16.43 9.08 -5.01
N LEU A 126 -16.68 10.24 -5.65
CA LEU A 126 -16.31 11.54 -5.09
C LEU A 126 -17.00 11.82 -3.76
N ASN A 127 -18.28 11.49 -3.66
CA ASN A 127 -19.02 11.62 -2.40
C ASN A 127 -18.48 10.66 -1.33
N LEU A 128 -18.15 9.41 -1.70
CA LEU A 128 -17.56 8.41 -0.79
C LEU A 128 -16.27 8.92 -0.11
N VAL A 129 -15.46 9.70 -0.84
CA VAL A 129 -14.20 10.28 -0.33
C VAL A 129 -14.36 11.75 0.11
N GLY A 130 -15.58 12.24 0.32
CA GLY A 130 -15.85 13.56 0.87
C GLY A 130 -15.43 14.74 -0.05
N LEU A 131 -15.47 14.56 -1.37
CA LEU A 131 -15.07 15.58 -2.34
C LEU A 131 -16.23 16.11 -3.21
N THR A 132 -17.45 16.04 -2.70
CA THR A 132 -18.62 16.67 -3.34
C THR A 132 -18.38 18.17 -3.50
N GLY A 133 -18.64 18.72 -4.71
CA GLY A 133 -18.42 20.12 -5.07
C GLY A 133 -17.03 20.40 -5.66
N PHE A 134 -16.16 19.39 -5.78
CA PHE A 134 -14.83 19.51 -6.39
C PHE A 134 -14.70 18.76 -7.73
N GLU A 135 -15.83 18.40 -8.33
CA GLU A 135 -15.92 17.57 -9.55
C GLU A 135 -15.08 18.13 -10.70
N ASP A 136 -15.16 19.44 -10.91
CA ASP A 136 -14.56 20.15 -12.05
C ASP A 136 -13.14 20.65 -11.78
N ARG A 137 -12.59 20.41 -10.58
CA ARG A 137 -11.24 20.84 -10.22
C ARG A 137 -10.19 19.92 -10.84
N HIS A 138 -9.13 20.51 -11.38
CA HIS A 138 -7.96 19.78 -11.87
C HIS A 138 -6.99 19.47 -10.73
N PRO A 139 -6.10 18.48 -10.88
CA PRO A 139 -5.15 18.09 -9.82
C PRO A 139 -4.31 19.24 -9.25
N HIS A 140 -3.92 20.23 -10.05
CA HIS A 140 -3.16 21.38 -9.59
C HIS A 140 -3.98 22.38 -8.75
N GLU A 141 -5.30 22.33 -8.78
CA GLU A 141 -6.22 23.14 -7.98
C GLU A 141 -6.59 22.46 -6.64
N LEU A 142 -6.14 21.23 -6.41
CA LEU A 142 -6.47 20.41 -5.24
C LEU A 142 -5.31 20.41 -4.24
N SER A 143 -5.62 20.35 -2.94
CA SER A 143 -4.61 20.08 -1.90
C SER A 143 -4.02 18.68 -2.03
N GLY A 144 -2.91 18.39 -1.34
CA GLY A 144 -2.31 17.04 -1.32
C GLY A 144 -3.29 15.97 -0.87
N GLY A 145 -4.00 16.20 0.22
CA GLY A 145 -5.02 15.29 0.73
C GLY A 145 -6.19 15.10 -0.23
N MET A 146 -6.64 16.15 -0.92
CA MET A 146 -7.71 16.04 -1.93
C MET A 146 -7.24 15.23 -3.15
N ARG A 147 -6.00 15.42 -3.61
CA ARG A 147 -5.42 14.59 -4.68
C ARG A 147 -5.37 13.11 -4.28
N GLN A 148 -5.00 12.83 -3.02
CA GLN A 148 -4.98 11.47 -2.51
C GLN A 148 -6.38 10.84 -2.50
N ARG A 149 -7.38 11.57 -2.04
CA ARG A 149 -8.78 11.13 -2.06
C ARG A 149 -9.26 10.81 -3.48
N VAL A 150 -8.92 11.65 -4.47
CA VAL A 150 -9.25 11.37 -5.88
C VAL A 150 -8.54 10.11 -6.38
N ALA A 151 -7.26 9.88 -6.01
CA ALA A 151 -6.53 8.68 -6.40
C ALA A 151 -7.15 7.41 -5.80
N ILE A 152 -7.57 7.45 -4.53
CA ILE A 152 -8.30 6.35 -3.87
C ILE A 152 -9.64 6.11 -4.57
N ALA A 153 -10.43 7.16 -4.79
CA ALA A 153 -11.72 7.07 -5.48
C ALA A 153 -11.59 6.48 -6.88
N ARG A 154 -10.57 6.90 -7.66
CA ARG A 154 -10.27 6.34 -8.97
C ARG A 154 -9.96 4.85 -8.90
N SER A 155 -9.15 4.44 -7.91
CA SER A 155 -8.80 3.03 -7.73
C SER A 155 -9.97 2.17 -7.28
N LEU A 156 -10.94 2.73 -6.55
CA LEU A 156 -12.17 2.05 -6.16
C LEU A 156 -13.19 1.96 -7.31
N ALA A 157 -13.15 2.90 -8.25
CA ALA A 157 -14.18 3.05 -9.29
C ALA A 157 -14.29 1.84 -10.22
N TYR A 158 -13.21 1.10 -10.44
CA TYR A 158 -13.25 -0.13 -11.24
C TYR A 158 -13.48 -1.40 -10.42
N ASP A 159 -13.87 -1.25 -9.14
CA ASP A 159 -14.28 -2.32 -8.23
C ASP A 159 -13.25 -3.46 -8.11
N PRO A 160 -11.97 -3.16 -7.81
CA PRO A 160 -10.95 -4.18 -7.68
C PRO A 160 -11.21 -5.07 -6.46
N ASP A 161 -10.73 -6.31 -6.47
CA ASP A 161 -10.75 -7.21 -5.30
C ASP A 161 -9.69 -6.83 -4.27
N VAL A 162 -8.57 -6.28 -4.73
CA VAL A 162 -7.41 -5.89 -3.92
C VAL A 162 -7.04 -4.43 -4.14
N LEU A 163 -6.77 -3.71 -3.05
CA LEU A 163 -6.18 -2.37 -3.07
C LEU A 163 -4.72 -2.42 -2.60
N LEU A 164 -3.84 -1.95 -3.46
CA LEU A 164 -2.40 -1.82 -3.22
C LEU A 164 -2.06 -0.35 -3.00
N MET A 165 -1.45 -0.01 -1.89
CA MET A 165 -1.15 1.37 -1.54
C MET A 165 0.33 1.52 -1.16
N ASP A 166 1.08 2.34 -1.90
CA ASP A 166 2.49 2.61 -1.64
C ASP A 166 2.66 3.99 -0.98
N GLU A 167 2.88 4.00 0.33
CA GLU A 167 3.09 5.20 1.16
C GLU A 167 2.09 6.35 0.86
N PRO A 168 0.79 6.08 0.81
CA PRO A 168 -0.17 7.04 0.24
C PRO A 168 -0.29 8.34 1.04
N PHE A 169 0.14 8.36 2.29
CA PHE A 169 0.01 9.53 3.18
C PHE A 169 1.34 10.21 3.52
N ALA A 170 2.46 9.79 2.90
CA ALA A 170 3.80 10.28 3.22
C ALA A 170 3.97 11.81 3.03
N ALA A 171 3.31 12.38 2.03
CA ALA A 171 3.43 13.80 1.68
C ALA A 171 2.40 14.71 2.38
N LEU A 172 1.65 14.20 3.37
CA LEU A 172 0.58 14.93 4.04
C LEU A 172 1.00 15.43 5.42
N ASP A 173 0.43 16.57 5.83
CA ASP A 173 0.52 17.05 7.20
C ASP A 173 -0.18 16.07 8.19
N ALA A 174 0.15 16.17 9.47
CA ALA A 174 -0.32 15.22 10.48
C ALA A 174 -1.85 15.16 10.58
N GLN A 175 -2.52 16.30 10.61
CA GLN A 175 -3.98 16.37 10.79
C GLN A 175 -4.73 15.80 9.58
N THR A 176 -4.29 16.16 8.37
CA THR A 176 -4.84 15.61 7.11
C THR A 176 -4.60 14.11 7.03
N ARG A 177 -3.43 13.63 7.44
CA ARG A 177 -3.08 12.21 7.46
C ARG A 177 -4.02 11.41 8.38
N GLU A 178 -4.23 11.86 9.61
CA GLU A 178 -5.14 11.20 10.56
C GLU A 178 -6.57 11.12 10.02
N SER A 179 -7.09 12.25 9.49
CA SER A 179 -8.41 12.28 8.87
C SER A 179 -8.55 11.29 7.70
N LEU A 180 -7.50 11.14 6.88
CA LEU A 180 -7.52 10.21 5.75
C LEU A 180 -7.35 8.74 6.18
N GLN A 181 -6.64 8.47 7.27
CA GLN A 181 -6.57 7.13 7.87
C GLN A 181 -7.95 6.70 8.38
N ASP A 182 -8.67 7.58 9.06
CA ASP A 182 -10.01 7.30 9.56
C ASP A 182 -10.99 7.04 8.41
N GLU A 183 -10.86 7.80 7.34
CA GLU A 183 -11.68 7.64 6.13
C GLU A 183 -11.35 6.33 5.39
N LEU A 184 -10.07 6.03 5.19
CA LEU A 184 -9.64 4.77 4.57
C LEU A 184 -10.13 3.56 5.35
N ARG A 185 -10.07 3.62 6.68
CA ARG A 185 -10.60 2.57 7.55
C ARG A 185 -12.11 2.38 7.35
N ARG A 186 -12.88 3.48 7.28
CA ARG A 186 -14.33 3.42 7.01
C ARG A 186 -14.63 2.84 5.62
N ILE A 187 -13.88 3.26 4.59
CA ILE A 187 -14.01 2.73 3.23
C ILE A 187 -13.73 1.22 3.23
N TRP A 188 -12.63 0.79 3.86
CA TRP A 188 -12.29 -0.62 3.96
C TRP A 188 -13.38 -1.43 4.66
N GLN A 189 -13.88 -0.97 5.82
CA GLN A 189 -14.95 -1.63 6.57
C GLN A 189 -16.26 -1.73 5.76
N SER A 190 -16.58 -0.72 4.96
CA SER A 190 -17.80 -0.71 4.14
C SER A 190 -17.70 -1.54 2.87
N THR A 191 -16.50 -1.69 2.30
CA THR A 191 -16.28 -2.40 1.03
C THR A 191 -15.78 -3.83 1.21
N GLY A 192 -15.16 -4.14 2.33
CA GLY A 192 -14.56 -5.44 2.63
C GLY A 192 -13.38 -5.83 1.71
N LYS A 193 -12.81 -4.89 0.96
CA LYS A 193 -11.70 -5.16 0.02
C LYS A 193 -10.46 -5.67 0.76
N THR A 194 -9.69 -6.55 0.12
CA THR A 194 -8.35 -6.91 0.60
C THR A 194 -7.42 -5.71 0.38
N VAL A 195 -6.69 -5.30 1.41
CA VAL A 195 -5.79 -4.14 1.34
C VAL A 195 -4.36 -4.54 1.68
N VAL A 196 -3.41 -4.18 0.83
CA VAL A 196 -1.98 -4.24 1.10
C VAL A 196 -1.45 -2.81 1.12
N PHE A 197 -1.04 -2.37 2.29
CA PHE A 197 -0.66 -0.99 2.56
C PHE A 197 0.81 -0.92 2.96
N ILE A 198 1.61 -0.18 2.21
CA ILE A 198 3.02 0.06 2.53
C ILE A 198 3.17 1.38 3.25
N THR A 199 3.90 1.38 4.34
CA THR A 199 4.27 2.59 5.08
C THR A 199 5.60 2.43 5.81
N HIS A 200 6.21 3.55 6.18
CA HIS A 200 7.31 3.61 7.14
C HIS A 200 6.83 4.06 8.55
N GLY A 201 5.55 4.44 8.68
CA GLY A 201 4.95 4.90 9.93
C GLY A 201 4.41 3.75 10.79
N ILE A 202 5.02 3.49 11.95
CA ILE A 202 4.60 2.42 12.87
C ILE A 202 3.19 2.68 13.41
N GLU A 203 2.89 3.93 13.80
CA GLU A 203 1.57 4.29 14.32
C GLU A 203 0.47 4.09 13.27
N GLU A 204 0.76 4.43 12.01
CA GLU A 204 -0.12 4.18 10.88
C GLU A 204 -0.35 2.68 10.67
N ALA A 205 0.71 1.87 10.76
CA ALA A 205 0.62 0.42 10.62
C ALA A 205 -0.25 -0.22 11.71
N VAL A 206 -0.09 0.20 12.97
CA VAL A 206 -0.89 -0.28 14.09
C VAL A 206 -2.34 0.18 13.97
N TYR A 207 -2.57 1.42 13.48
CA TYR A 207 -3.92 1.97 13.39
C TYR A 207 -4.77 1.31 12.31
N LEU A 208 -4.17 1.04 11.15
CA LEU A 208 -4.88 0.55 9.96
C LEU A 208 -4.88 -0.97 9.86
N GLY A 209 -3.77 -1.62 10.21
CA GLY A 209 -3.55 -3.04 9.94
C GLY A 209 -4.28 -3.96 10.92
N GLN A 210 -4.84 -5.04 10.39
CA GLN A 210 -5.18 -6.22 11.19
C GLN A 210 -3.96 -7.10 11.42
N ARG A 211 -3.01 -7.06 10.48
CA ARG A 211 -1.67 -7.66 10.60
C ARG A 211 -0.64 -6.72 10.04
N VAL A 212 0.54 -6.71 10.67
CA VAL A 212 1.69 -5.91 10.23
C VAL A 212 2.84 -6.87 9.87
N ALA A 213 3.17 -6.93 8.59
CA ALA A 213 4.33 -7.67 8.10
C ALA A 213 5.58 -6.80 8.17
N VAL A 214 6.54 -7.20 8.97
CA VAL A 214 7.83 -6.53 9.13
C VAL A 214 8.83 -7.14 8.16
N ILE A 215 9.41 -6.30 7.28
CA ILE A 215 10.40 -6.71 6.29
C ILE A 215 11.80 -6.36 6.78
N THR A 216 12.75 -7.29 6.58
CA THR A 216 14.17 -7.09 6.93
C THR A 216 14.81 -6.02 6.05
N SER A 217 15.97 -5.50 6.48
CA SER A 217 16.91 -4.78 5.59
C SER A 217 17.32 -5.67 4.40
N ARG A 218 17.91 -5.07 3.36
CA ARG A 218 18.31 -5.78 2.13
C ARG A 218 19.16 -7.04 2.37
N PRO A 219 18.83 -8.15 1.63
CA PRO A 219 17.63 -8.39 0.82
C PRO A 219 16.38 -8.52 1.69
N GLY A 220 15.25 -7.96 1.21
CA GLY A 220 14.00 -7.97 1.96
C GLY A 220 13.43 -9.38 2.10
N ARG A 221 13.15 -9.77 3.32
CA ARG A 221 12.46 -11.02 3.73
C ARG A 221 11.37 -10.68 4.74
N VAL A 222 10.36 -11.48 4.85
CA VAL A 222 9.40 -11.35 5.97
C VAL A 222 10.11 -11.78 7.24
N LYS A 223 10.32 -10.83 8.16
CA LYS A 223 10.92 -11.10 9.48
C LYS A 223 9.89 -11.67 10.42
N GLU A 224 8.74 -11.03 10.50
CA GLU A 224 7.64 -11.40 11.36
C GLU A 224 6.33 -10.79 10.87
N VAL A 225 5.20 -11.44 11.19
CA VAL A 225 3.86 -10.91 10.93
C VAL A 225 3.13 -10.79 12.26
N VAL A 226 2.98 -9.55 12.73
CA VAL A 226 2.37 -9.22 14.02
C VAL A 226 0.86 -9.07 13.84
N PRO A 227 0.02 -9.89 14.50
CA PRO A 227 -1.43 -9.69 14.51
C PRO A 227 -1.79 -8.50 15.41
N VAL A 228 -2.62 -7.58 14.90
CA VAL A 228 -3.08 -6.39 15.61
C VAL A 228 -4.58 -6.50 15.86
N SER A 229 -4.99 -6.56 17.11
CA SER A 229 -6.40 -6.64 17.50
C SER A 229 -6.65 -5.80 18.75
N PHE A 230 -7.68 -4.98 18.69
CA PHE A 230 -8.12 -4.15 19.83
C PHE A 230 -9.34 -4.76 20.57
N GLY A 231 -9.71 -6.00 20.26
CA GLY A 231 -10.84 -6.71 20.85
C GLY A 231 -12.17 -5.99 20.60
N ASP A 232 -13.13 -6.18 21.52
CA ASP A 232 -14.47 -5.58 21.40
C ASP A 232 -14.49 -4.04 21.46
N ARG A 233 -13.41 -3.42 21.91
CA ARG A 233 -13.26 -1.96 21.93
C ARG A 233 -13.18 -1.31 20.56
N SER A 234 -12.93 -2.09 19.51
CA SER A 234 -12.89 -1.57 18.12
C SER A 234 -14.29 -1.21 17.58
N ALA A 235 -15.35 -1.77 18.14
CA ALA A 235 -16.72 -1.49 17.74
C ALA A 235 -17.19 -0.16 18.36
N GLY A 236 -17.23 0.90 17.51
CA GLY A 236 -17.68 2.24 17.93
C GLY A 236 -16.60 3.14 18.55
N ALA A 237 -15.37 2.68 18.73
CA ALA A 237 -14.25 3.52 19.18
C ALA A 237 -13.84 4.52 18.09
N THR A 238 -13.57 5.76 18.50
CA THR A 238 -12.98 6.77 17.62
C THR A 238 -11.52 6.45 17.32
N GLY A 239 -10.94 7.07 16.30
CA GLY A 239 -9.50 6.94 16.01
C GLY A 239 -8.64 7.39 17.19
N GLU A 240 -9.04 8.44 17.90
CA GLU A 240 -8.36 8.96 19.09
C GLU A 240 -8.40 7.97 20.26
N ASP A 241 -9.54 7.32 20.51
CA ASP A 241 -9.68 6.30 21.55
C ASP A 241 -8.73 5.13 21.32
N LEU A 242 -8.59 4.68 20.06
CA LEU A 242 -7.70 3.59 19.72
C LEU A 242 -6.22 3.97 19.90
N ARG A 243 -5.81 5.15 19.40
CA ARG A 243 -4.42 5.65 19.50
C ARG A 243 -3.98 5.89 20.94
N SER A 244 -4.94 6.21 21.83
CA SER A 244 -4.69 6.43 23.26
C SER A 244 -4.72 5.15 24.10
N SER A 245 -5.03 4.00 23.50
CA SER A 245 -5.17 2.74 24.24
C SER A 245 -3.82 2.12 24.64
N PRO A 246 -3.74 1.41 25.77
CA PRO A 246 -2.54 0.67 26.16
C PRO A 246 -2.14 -0.41 25.14
N GLU A 247 -3.11 -1.03 24.49
CA GLU A 247 -2.91 -2.03 23.46
C GLU A 247 -2.21 -1.41 22.24
N PHE A 248 -2.56 -0.19 21.83
CA PHE A 248 -1.88 0.54 20.76
C PHE A 248 -0.41 0.80 21.11
N ALA A 249 -0.13 1.26 22.31
CA ALA A 249 1.23 1.50 22.79
C ALA A 249 2.07 0.21 22.80
N ARG A 250 1.48 -0.93 23.18
CA ARG A 250 2.12 -2.24 23.17
C ARG A 250 2.48 -2.66 21.75
N TYR A 251 1.55 -2.65 20.79
CA TYR A 251 1.82 -3.01 19.39
C TYR A 251 2.84 -2.08 18.74
N ARG A 252 2.75 -0.78 19.02
CA ARG A 252 3.74 0.20 18.54
C ARG A 252 5.14 -0.15 19.02
N HIS A 253 5.30 -0.50 20.31
CA HIS A 253 6.59 -0.89 20.88
C HIS A 253 7.10 -2.20 20.29
N GLU A 254 6.27 -3.19 20.13
CA GLU A 254 6.58 -4.49 19.53
C GLU A 254 7.11 -4.33 18.10
N ILE A 255 6.37 -3.63 17.24
CA ILE A 255 6.79 -3.37 15.86
C ILE A 255 8.05 -2.51 15.80
N TRP A 256 8.18 -1.50 16.69
CA TRP A 256 9.37 -0.68 16.79
C TRP A 256 10.61 -1.52 17.13
N THR A 257 10.50 -2.45 18.07
CA THR A 257 11.60 -3.35 18.45
C THR A 257 12.05 -4.21 17.27
N LEU A 258 11.10 -4.78 16.53
CA LEU A 258 11.40 -5.57 15.33
C LEU A 258 12.10 -4.77 14.23
N LEU A 259 11.70 -3.49 14.05
CA LEU A 259 12.25 -2.61 13.02
C LEU A 259 13.58 -1.97 13.41
N HIS A 260 13.81 -1.70 14.69
CA HIS A 260 14.98 -0.96 15.16
C HIS A 260 16.31 -1.56 14.68
N ASP A 261 16.47 -2.87 14.83
CA ASP A 261 17.66 -3.58 14.38
C ASP A 261 17.81 -3.55 12.86
N GLU A 262 16.70 -3.63 12.13
CA GLU A 262 16.71 -3.61 10.66
C GLU A 262 17.05 -2.22 10.11
N VAL A 263 16.59 -1.16 10.77
CA VAL A 263 16.96 0.23 10.41
C VAL A 263 18.45 0.46 10.66
N ALA A 264 18.99 -0.01 11.80
CA ALA A 264 20.41 0.09 12.10
C ALA A 264 21.27 -0.64 11.06
N ARG A 265 20.87 -1.85 10.66
CA ARG A 265 21.55 -2.63 9.60
C ARG A 265 21.47 -1.92 8.24
N ALA A 266 20.32 -1.37 7.87
CA ALA A 266 20.16 -0.63 6.62
C ALA A 266 21.11 0.58 6.55
N GLN A 267 21.20 1.35 7.63
CA GLN A 267 22.10 2.50 7.74
C GLN A 267 23.59 2.11 7.65
N GLN A 268 23.95 0.95 8.20
CA GLN A 268 25.29 0.44 8.11
C GLN A 268 25.65 0.04 6.67
N LEU A 269 24.76 -0.66 5.98
CA LEU A 269 24.92 -1.04 4.57
C LEU A 269 25.08 0.20 3.67
N GLU A 270 24.26 1.24 3.87
CA GLU A 270 24.36 2.50 3.12
C GLU A 270 25.71 3.20 3.33
N LYS A 271 26.23 3.20 4.56
CA LYS A 271 27.56 3.77 4.86
C LYS A 271 28.68 2.99 4.19
N GLU A 272 28.61 1.67 4.19
CA GLU A 272 29.59 0.80 3.52
C GLU A 272 29.57 1.02 1.99
N GLU A 273 28.38 1.15 1.39
CA GLU A 273 28.22 1.43 -0.05
C GLU A 273 28.76 2.83 -0.41
N ALA A 274 28.58 3.84 0.44
CA ALA A 274 29.04 5.21 0.20
C ALA A 274 30.57 5.38 0.37
N THR A 275 31.25 4.45 1.02
CA THR A 275 32.70 4.51 1.31
C THR A 275 33.55 3.80 0.24
N VAL A 276 32.92 3.14 -0.72
CA VAL A 276 33.52 2.41 -1.85
C VAL A 276 33.39 3.20 -3.16
#